data_c9663a5f72ea0be548d6936b41fc0cfd
#
_entry.id   c9663a5f72ea0be548d6936b41fc0cfd
#
_cell.length_a   1.000
_cell.length_b   1.000
_cell.length_c   1.000
_cell.angle_alpha   90.00
_cell.angle_beta   90.00
_cell.angle_gamma   90.00
#
_symmetry.space_group_name_H-M   'P 1'
#
loop_
_entity.id
_entity.type
_entity.pdbx_description
1 polymer ?
#
loop_
_entity_poly.entity_id
_entity_poly.type
_entity_poly.pdbx_seq_one_letter_code
_entity_poly.pdbx_strand_id
1 'polypeptide(L)'
;YSYRAFEACAAWIHKEMNPAVVFDVGGNTGKFADLCLTEMPKLHCTIIDLPSQCELIAQNPALDAVRSRLATASVDWLDEKAVPEVTGAPDIIWMSQFLDCFTEDQAVSILTRMKRFLPAHGRFAVLECLWDRQPFEAAKLSLVASSLYFTALANGNSRFFSEAKLLKIFERAGLTVE
;
A
#
# COMPACT_ATOMS: atom_id res chain seq x y z
N TYR A 1 14.46 -3.65 -6.17
CA TYR A 1 14.53 -2.65 -5.08
C TYR A 1 13.50 -2.95 -3.99
N SER A 2 12.26 -3.23 -4.35
CA SER A 2 11.15 -3.44 -3.42
C SER A 2 11.30 -4.65 -2.49
N TYR A 3 11.92 -5.73 -2.94
CA TYR A 3 12.02 -6.98 -2.15
C TYR A 3 12.72 -6.82 -0.80
N ARG A 4 13.89 -6.17 -0.77
CA ARG A 4 14.62 -5.95 0.49
C ARG A 4 13.85 -5.03 1.45
N ALA A 5 13.12 -4.06 0.88
CA ALA A 5 12.26 -3.21 1.69
C ALA A 5 11.07 -4.00 2.24
N PHE A 6 10.48 -4.90 1.47
CA PHE A 6 9.37 -5.76 1.93
C PHE A 6 9.80 -6.68 3.07
N GLU A 7 10.96 -7.34 2.96
CA GLU A 7 11.51 -8.17 4.04
C GLU A 7 11.70 -7.37 5.33
N ALA A 8 12.29 -6.18 5.24
CA ALA A 8 12.50 -5.31 6.39
C ALA A 8 11.16 -4.84 7.00
N CYS A 9 10.18 -4.47 6.15
CA CYS A 9 8.87 -4.03 6.60
C CYS A 9 8.07 -5.17 7.23
N ALA A 10 8.07 -6.36 6.63
CA ALA A 10 7.39 -7.54 7.17
C ALA A 10 7.97 -7.94 8.53
N ALA A 11 9.30 -7.94 8.66
CA ALA A 11 9.97 -8.23 9.92
C ALA A 11 9.64 -7.17 10.99
N TRP A 12 9.61 -5.89 10.62
CA TRP A 12 9.21 -4.81 11.53
C TRP A 12 7.75 -4.96 11.97
N ILE A 13 6.84 -5.19 11.03
CA ILE A 13 5.41 -5.40 11.31
C ILE A 13 5.21 -6.59 12.26
N HIS A 14 5.89 -7.71 11.98
CA HIS A 14 5.82 -8.89 12.83
C HIS A 14 6.32 -8.60 14.24
N LYS A 15 7.47 -7.94 14.35
CA LYS A 15 8.11 -7.68 15.65
C LYS A 15 7.35 -6.67 16.50
N GLU A 16 6.92 -5.56 15.92
CA GLU A 16 6.37 -4.42 16.66
C GLU A 16 4.84 -4.50 16.84
N MET A 17 4.13 -5.18 15.92
CA MET A 17 2.67 -5.17 15.91
C MET A 17 2.05 -6.58 15.97
N ASN A 18 2.72 -7.60 15.41
CA ASN A 18 2.23 -8.98 15.34
C ASN A 18 0.72 -9.09 14.98
N PRO A 19 0.30 -8.53 13.83
CA PRO A 19 -1.10 -8.38 13.48
C PRO A 19 -1.78 -9.73 13.23
N ALA A 20 -3.09 -9.78 13.46
CA ALA A 20 -3.93 -10.89 13.05
C ALA A 20 -4.54 -10.67 11.66
N VAL A 21 -4.80 -9.42 11.29
CA VAL A 21 -5.42 -9.04 10.01
C VAL A 21 -4.67 -7.87 9.37
N VAL A 22 -4.31 -8.04 8.11
CA VAL A 22 -3.69 -7.00 7.27
C VAL A 22 -4.54 -6.76 6.03
N PHE A 23 -4.79 -5.50 5.69
CA PHE A 23 -5.28 -5.11 4.38
C PHE A 23 -4.11 -4.57 3.55
N ASP A 24 -3.81 -5.23 2.43
CA ASP A 24 -2.74 -4.87 1.49
C ASP A 24 -3.37 -4.11 0.32
N VAL A 25 -3.30 -2.78 0.37
CA VAL A 25 -3.93 -1.89 -0.61
C VAL A 25 -2.95 -1.61 -1.75
N GLY A 26 -3.37 -1.97 -2.97
CA GLY A 26 -2.49 -1.95 -4.14
C GLY A 26 -1.47 -3.08 -4.12
N GLY A 27 -1.84 -4.26 -3.59
CA GLY A 27 -0.94 -5.40 -3.39
C GLY A 27 -0.43 -6.04 -4.68
N ASN A 28 -0.92 -5.61 -5.85
CA ASN A 28 -0.48 -5.99 -7.19
C ASN A 28 -0.43 -7.52 -7.36
N THR A 29 0.76 -8.14 -7.38
CA THR A 29 0.94 -9.58 -7.58
C THR A 29 0.84 -10.40 -6.30
N GLY A 30 0.60 -9.78 -5.15
CA GLY A 30 0.48 -10.44 -3.85
C GLY A 30 1.81 -10.78 -3.16
N LYS A 31 2.93 -10.24 -3.63
CA LYS A 31 4.26 -10.59 -3.11
C LYS A 31 4.48 -10.21 -1.64
N PHE A 32 3.98 -9.04 -1.22
CA PHE A 32 4.08 -8.64 0.18
C PHE A 32 3.17 -9.49 1.06
N ALA A 33 1.94 -9.75 0.58
CA ALA A 33 1.00 -10.62 1.27
C ALA A 33 1.57 -12.05 1.45
N ASP A 34 2.17 -12.63 0.38
CA ASP A 34 2.82 -13.95 0.44
C ASP A 34 3.92 -14.00 1.51
N LEU A 35 4.80 -13.02 1.50
CA LEU A 35 5.89 -12.91 2.48
C LEU A 35 5.34 -12.86 3.91
N CYS A 36 4.39 -11.95 4.17
CA CYS A 36 3.79 -11.80 5.50
C CYS A 36 3.04 -13.06 5.95
N LEU A 37 2.26 -13.68 5.05
CA LEU A 37 1.51 -14.89 5.36
C LEU A 37 2.41 -16.12 5.60
N THR A 38 3.57 -16.15 4.96
CA THR A 38 4.58 -17.19 5.17
C THR A 38 5.28 -17.02 6.52
N GLU A 39 5.68 -15.80 6.87
CA GLU A 39 6.39 -15.52 8.11
C GLU A 39 5.48 -15.50 9.35
N MET A 40 4.20 -15.16 9.17
CA MET A 40 3.21 -15.05 10.24
C MET A 40 2.05 -16.05 10.04
N PRO A 41 2.15 -17.29 10.57
CA PRO A 41 1.19 -18.37 10.29
C PRO A 41 -0.25 -18.10 10.78
N LYS A 42 -0.45 -17.13 11.67
CA LYS A 42 -1.78 -16.75 12.18
C LYS A 42 -2.39 -15.55 11.48
N LEU A 43 -1.60 -14.89 10.62
CA LEU A 43 -2.05 -13.73 9.87
C LEU A 43 -3.08 -14.10 8.81
N HIS A 44 -4.09 -13.27 8.65
CA HIS A 44 -4.98 -13.21 7.50
C HIS A 44 -4.75 -11.93 6.71
N CYS A 45 -4.71 -12.01 5.40
CA CYS A 45 -4.48 -10.87 4.54
C CYS A 45 -5.62 -10.72 3.51
N THR A 46 -6.08 -9.48 3.31
CA THR A 46 -6.95 -9.13 2.19
C THR A 46 -6.24 -8.16 1.28
N ILE A 47 -5.96 -8.57 0.05
CA ILE A 47 -5.44 -7.66 -0.96
C ILE A 47 -6.61 -6.88 -1.56
N ILE A 48 -6.47 -5.54 -1.60
CA ILE A 48 -7.49 -4.64 -2.13
C ILE A 48 -6.91 -3.93 -3.35
N ASP A 49 -7.38 -4.30 -4.54
CA ASP A 49 -6.83 -3.81 -5.80
C ASP A 49 -7.91 -3.70 -6.88
N LEU A 50 -7.54 -3.30 -8.09
CA LEU A 50 -8.44 -3.26 -9.24
C LEU A 50 -8.99 -4.66 -9.57
N PRO A 51 -10.19 -4.77 -10.15
CA PRO A 51 -10.78 -6.07 -10.51
C PRO A 51 -9.84 -6.96 -11.32
N SER A 52 -9.16 -6.40 -12.33
CA SER A 52 -8.20 -7.14 -13.16
C SER A 52 -7.01 -7.67 -12.38
N GLN A 53 -6.52 -6.94 -11.36
CA GLN A 53 -5.45 -7.41 -10.50
C GLN A 53 -5.92 -8.51 -9.55
N CYS A 54 -7.11 -8.38 -9.00
CA CYS A 54 -7.71 -9.44 -8.17
C CYS A 54 -7.85 -10.76 -8.95
N GLU A 55 -8.22 -10.70 -10.24
CA GLU A 55 -8.27 -11.89 -11.12
C GLU A 55 -6.88 -12.52 -11.30
N LEU A 56 -5.84 -11.71 -11.53
CA LEU A 56 -4.46 -12.20 -11.65
C LEU A 56 -3.96 -12.83 -10.35
N ILE A 57 -4.26 -12.23 -9.19
CA ILE A 57 -3.93 -12.77 -7.87
C ILE A 57 -4.63 -14.11 -7.65
N ALA A 58 -5.90 -14.22 -8.03
CA ALA A 58 -6.67 -15.47 -7.89
C ALA A 58 -6.07 -16.63 -8.69
N GLN A 59 -5.43 -16.33 -9.82
CA GLN A 59 -4.79 -17.31 -10.72
C GLN A 59 -3.30 -17.50 -10.45
N ASN A 60 -2.69 -16.77 -9.51
CA ASN A 60 -1.26 -16.83 -9.25
C ASN A 60 -0.88 -18.08 -8.43
N PRO A 61 -0.21 -19.09 -9.02
CA PRO A 61 0.15 -20.32 -8.31
C PRO A 61 1.18 -20.11 -7.20
N ALA A 62 1.94 -19.03 -7.24
CA ALA A 62 2.88 -18.70 -6.17
C ALA A 62 2.20 -18.47 -4.82
N LEU A 63 0.89 -18.15 -4.82
CA LEU A 63 0.10 -17.88 -3.62
C LEU A 63 -0.65 -19.12 -3.08
N ASP A 64 -0.52 -20.28 -3.72
CA ASP A 64 -1.31 -21.47 -3.36
C ASP A 64 -1.05 -21.94 -1.92
N ALA A 65 0.17 -21.84 -1.45
CA ALA A 65 0.55 -22.23 -0.09
C ALA A 65 -0.12 -21.37 1.01
N VAL A 66 -0.47 -20.13 0.70
CA VAL A 66 -1.05 -19.17 1.64
C VAL A 66 -2.53 -18.85 1.36
N ARG A 67 -3.09 -19.43 0.31
CA ARG A 67 -4.43 -19.11 -0.23
C ARG A 67 -5.56 -19.22 0.80
N SER A 68 -5.47 -20.16 1.73
CA SER A 68 -6.49 -20.34 2.78
C SER A 68 -6.61 -19.15 3.75
N ARG A 69 -5.60 -18.26 3.76
CA ARG A 69 -5.53 -17.06 4.63
C ARG A 69 -5.45 -15.78 3.82
N LEU A 70 -5.57 -15.86 2.49
CA LEU A 70 -5.53 -14.76 1.56
C LEU A 70 -6.91 -14.55 0.94
N ALA A 71 -7.43 -13.34 1.04
CA ALA A 71 -8.64 -12.89 0.34
C ALA A 71 -8.29 -11.75 -0.62
N THR A 72 -9.20 -11.46 -1.55
CA THR A 72 -9.13 -10.29 -2.41
C THR A 72 -10.43 -9.51 -2.37
N ALA A 73 -10.35 -8.19 -2.47
CA ALA A 73 -11.50 -7.30 -2.64
C ALA A 73 -11.20 -6.31 -3.76
N SER A 74 -12.11 -6.18 -4.72
CA SER A 74 -11.91 -5.28 -5.84
C SER A 74 -12.48 -3.90 -5.56
N VAL A 75 -11.78 -2.84 -6.03
CA VAL A 75 -12.26 -1.48 -5.96
C VAL A 75 -11.63 -0.64 -7.08
N ASP A 76 -12.39 0.25 -7.69
CA ASP A 76 -11.85 1.32 -8.53
C ASP A 76 -11.55 2.53 -7.64
N TRP A 77 -10.28 2.78 -7.41
CA TRP A 77 -9.84 3.88 -6.56
C TRP A 77 -10.13 5.27 -7.15
N LEU A 78 -10.34 5.37 -8.47
CA LEU A 78 -10.68 6.63 -9.15
C LEU A 78 -12.17 6.97 -8.99
N ASP A 79 -13.02 6.01 -8.67
CA ASP A 79 -14.37 6.30 -8.22
C ASP A 79 -14.34 6.74 -6.75
N GLU A 80 -14.53 8.02 -6.50
CA GLU A 80 -14.50 8.60 -5.15
C GLU A 80 -15.57 8.05 -4.20
N LYS A 81 -16.61 7.41 -4.73
CA LYS A 81 -17.69 6.79 -3.94
C LYS A 81 -17.44 5.31 -3.68
N ALA A 82 -16.56 4.68 -4.46
CA ALA A 82 -16.27 3.27 -4.30
C ALA A 82 -15.56 3.00 -2.96
N VAL A 83 -16.03 1.96 -2.28
CA VAL A 83 -15.46 1.44 -1.04
C VAL A 83 -15.31 -0.07 -1.21
N PRO A 84 -14.16 -0.66 -0.87
CA PRO A 84 -13.98 -2.10 -1.03
C PRO A 84 -14.95 -2.88 -0.13
N GLU A 85 -15.49 -3.96 -0.66
CA GLU A 85 -16.32 -4.90 0.12
C GLU A 85 -15.38 -5.87 0.85
N VAL A 86 -15.08 -5.58 2.10
CA VAL A 86 -14.18 -6.36 2.95
C VAL A 86 -14.89 -6.81 4.22
N THR A 87 -14.43 -7.92 4.78
CA THR A 87 -14.90 -8.43 6.07
C THR A 87 -13.84 -8.28 7.14
N GLY A 88 -14.27 -7.96 8.36
CA GLY A 88 -13.39 -7.77 9.51
C GLY A 88 -12.78 -6.37 9.57
N ALA A 89 -12.01 -6.15 10.62
CA ALA A 89 -11.27 -4.92 10.86
C ALA A 89 -9.78 -5.23 10.84
N PRO A 90 -8.96 -4.50 10.07
CA PRO A 90 -7.53 -4.76 10.00
C PRO A 90 -6.78 -4.15 11.19
N ASP A 91 -5.76 -4.85 11.68
CA ASP A 91 -4.77 -4.26 12.59
C ASP A 91 -3.86 -3.29 11.83
N ILE A 92 -3.58 -3.62 10.56
CA ILE A 92 -2.76 -2.81 9.67
C ILE A 92 -3.42 -2.67 8.30
N ILE A 93 -3.43 -1.43 7.80
CA ILE A 93 -3.62 -1.14 6.37
C ILE A 93 -2.25 -0.81 5.80
N TRP A 94 -1.74 -1.72 4.97
CA TRP A 94 -0.47 -1.59 4.27
C TRP A 94 -0.66 -0.94 2.91
N MET A 95 0.18 0.03 2.57
CA MET A 95 0.25 0.68 1.25
C MET A 95 1.72 0.83 0.85
N SER A 96 2.11 0.29 -0.30
CA SER A 96 3.49 0.36 -0.78
C SER A 96 3.56 0.85 -2.21
N GLN A 97 4.22 1.99 -2.42
CA GLN A 97 4.36 2.62 -3.75
C GLN A 97 3.00 2.68 -4.47
N PHE A 98 2.03 3.13 -3.72
CA PHE A 98 0.63 3.13 -4.14
C PHE A 98 0.05 4.56 -4.20
N LEU A 99 0.28 5.37 -3.17
CA LEU A 99 -0.27 6.72 -3.10
C LEU A 99 0.34 7.63 -4.17
N ASP A 100 1.58 7.39 -4.56
CA ASP A 100 2.30 8.11 -5.60
C ASP A 100 1.72 7.93 -7.01
N CYS A 101 0.79 6.98 -7.20
CA CYS A 101 0.03 6.81 -8.44
C CYS A 101 -1.15 7.79 -8.60
N PHE A 102 -1.48 8.57 -7.57
CA PHE A 102 -2.68 9.41 -7.50
C PHE A 102 -2.34 10.89 -7.33
N THR A 103 -3.32 11.76 -7.59
CA THR A 103 -3.23 13.16 -7.16
C THR A 103 -3.28 13.26 -5.64
N GLU A 104 -2.86 14.40 -5.09
CA GLU A 104 -2.92 14.62 -3.64
C GLU A 104 -4.35 14.49 -3.09
N ASP A 105 -5.33 15.02 -3.82
CA ASP A 105 -6.74 14.95 -3.42
C ASP A 105 -7.29 13.52 -3.48
N GLN A 106 -6.92 12.75 -4.50
CA GLN A 106 -7.25 11.34 -4.60
C GLN A 106 -6.60 10.52 -3.48
N ALA A 107 -5.33 10.77 -3.17
CA ALA A 107 -4.63 10.10 -2.07
C ALA A 107 -5.31 10.40 -0.71
N VAL A 108 -5.70 11.65 -0.46
CA VAL A 108 -6.48 12.03 0.74
C VAL A 108 -7.83 11.32 0.77
N SER A 109 -8.53 11.26 -0.36
CA SER A 109 -9.82 10.55 -0.47
C SER A 109 -9.66 9.06 -0.16
N ILE A 110 -8.65 8.39 -0.73
CA ILE A 110 -8.35 6.97 -0.51
C ILE A 110 -8.07 6.70 0.98
N LEU A 111 -7.16 7.47 1.59
CA LEU A 111 -6.83 7.34 3.00
C LEU A 111 -8.06 7.55 3.89
N THR A 112 -8.87 8.56 3.59
CA THR A 112 -10.10 8.85 4.34
C THR A 112 -11.13 7.71 4.24
N ARG A 113 -11.27 7.11 3.06
CA ARG A 113 -12.16 5.96 2.86
C ARG A 113 -11.65 4.72 3.59
N MET A 114 -10.35 4.44 3.52
CA MET A 114 -9.74 3.29 4.18
C MET A 114 -9.70 3.44 5.71
N LYS A 115 -9.55 4.65 6.23
CA LYS A 115 -9.57 4.92 7.67
C LYS A 115 -10.83 4.40 8.37
N ARG A 116 -11.96 4.30 7.66
CA ARG A 116 -13.23 3.81 8.22
C ARG A 116 -13.18 2.35 8.67
N PHE A 117 -12.24 1.57 8.14
CA PHE A 117 -12.07 0.16 8.49
C PHE A 117 -11.15 -0.03 9.70
N LEU A 118 -10.35 0.98 10.07
CA LEU A 118 -9.40 0.88 11.16
C LEU A 118 -10.08 0.94 12.53
N PRO A 119 -9.85 -0.05 13.38
CA PRO A 119 -10.20 0.05 14.79
C PRO A 119 -9.28 1.08 15.49
N ALA A 120 -9.59 1.42 16.75
CA ALA A 120 -8.84 2.43 17.51
C ALA A 120 -7.34 2.12 17.67
N HIS A 121 -6.96 0.84 17.66
CA HIS A 121 -5.57 0.39 17.75
C HIS A 121 -4.91 0.17 16.38
N GLY A 122 -5.70 0.20 15.30
CA GLY A 122 -5.21 -0.06 13.95
C GLY A 122 -4.30 1.06 13.43
N ARG A 123 -3.41 0.70 12.50
CA ARG A 123 -2.41 1.61 11.92
C ARG A 123 -2.42 1.55 10.40
N PHE A 124 -2.08 2.67 9.77
CA PHE A 124 -1.55 2.64 8.42
C PHE A 124 -0.05 2.39 8.48
N ALA A 125 0.43 1.50 7.64
CA ALA A 125 1.86 1.35 7.36
C ALA A 125 2.08 1.69 5.88
N VAL A 126 2.83 2.76 5.61
CA VAL A 126 3.01 3.30 4.25
C VAL A 126 4.49 3.28 3.88
N LEU A 127 4.81 2.67 2.76
CA LEU A 127 6.15 2.64 2.18
C LEU A 127 6.13 3.37 0.84
N GLU A 128 6.77 4.55 0.79
CA GLU A 128 6.88 5.35 -0.43
C GLU A 128 8.32 5.75 -0.71
N CYS A 129 8.64 5.92 -1.99
CA CYS A 129 9.92 6.49 -2.40
C CYS A 129 9.85 8.01 -2.32
N LEU A 130 10.54 8.61 -1.33
CA LEU A 130 10.60 10.05 -1.19
C LEU A 130 11.83 10.61 -1.93
N TRP A 131 11.60 11.48 -2.91
CA TRP A 131 12.69 11.99 -3.76
C TRP A 131 13.67 12.87 -2.99
N ASP A 132 13.22 13.54 -1.93
CA ASP A 132 14.04 14.44 -1.09
C ASP A 132 14.72 13.73 0.08
N ARG A 133 14.46 12.44 0.31
CA ARG A 133 15.06 11.60 1.36
C ARG A 133 16.10 10.61 0.83
N GLN A 134 16.65 10.87 -0.36
CA GLN A 134 17.65 10.02 -0.94
C GLN A 134 19.07 10.35 -0.42
N PRO A 135 19.92 9.34 -0.17
CA PRO A 135 21.25 9.52 0.38
C PRO A 135 22.24 10.17 -0.61
N PHE A 136 21.92 10.15 -1.91
CA PHE A 136 22.78 10.65 -2.98
C PHE A 136 22.02 11.57 -3.92
N GLU A 137 22.66 12.66 -4.38
CA GLU A 137 22.08 13.58 -5.36
C GLU A 137 21.69 12.88 -6.67
N ALA A 138 22.48 11.92 -7.14
CA ALA A 138 22.14 11.15 -8.32
C ALA A 138 20.84 10.34 -8.16
N ALA A 139 20.58 9.77 -6.98
CA ALA A 139 19.34 9.06 -6.69
C ALA A 139 18.14 10.01 -6.65
N LYS A 140 18.32 11.18 -6.04
CA LYS A 140 17.31 12.25 -6.02
C LYS A 140 16.93 12.70 -7.42
N LEU A 141 17.93 13.02 -8.26
CA LEU A 141 17.72 13.42 -9.66
C LEU A 141 17.03 12.31 -10.47
N SER A 142 17.42 11.04 -10.25
CA SER A 142 16.77 9.89 -10.86
C SER A 142 15.28 9.82 -10.55
N LEU A 143 14.87 9.99 -9.29
CA LEU A 143 13.47 9.96 -8.89
C LEU A 143 12.68 11.15 -9.47
N VAL A 144 13.28 12.35 -9.49
CA VAL A 144 12.67 13.53 -10.12
C VAL A 144 12.47 13.30 -11.63
N ALA A 145 13.47 12.78 -12.33
CA ALA A 145 13.37 12.46 -13.75
C ALA A 145 12.35 11.35 -14.03
N SER A 146 12.31 10.31 -13.17
CA SER A 146 11.32 9.24 -13.27
C SER A 146 9.89 9.76 -13.02
N SER A 147 9.71 10.72 -12.12
CA SER A 147 8.40 11.37 -11.91
C SER A 147 7.90 12.06 -13.17
N LEU A 148 8.78 12.75 -13.91
CA LEU A 148 8.45 13.35 -15.21
C LEU A 148 8.03 12.29 -16.23
N TYR A 149 8.77 11.19 -16.30
CA TYR A 149 8.47 10.07 -17.19
C TYR A 149 7.09 9.46 -16.85
N PHE A 150 6.84 9.14 -15.58
CA PHE A 150 5.56 8.56 -15.17
C PHE A 150 4.38 9.50 -15.39
N THR A 151 4.53 10.79 -15.08
CA THR A 151 3.49 11.79 -15.34
C THR A 151 3.21 11.93 -16.83
N ALA A 152 4.25 11.92 -17.69
CA ALA A 152 4.08 12.12 -19.12
C ALA A 152 3.57 10.88 -19.87
N LEU A 153 3.97 9.67 -19.46
CA LEU A 153 3.80 8.44 -20.26
C LEU A 153 2.94 7.36 -19.57
N ALA A 154 2.65 7.49 -18.27
CA ALA A 154 1.79 6.52 -17.58
C ALA A 154 0.34 7.03 -17.48
N ASN A 155 -0.04 7.61 -16.36
CA ASN A 155 -1.43 7.98 -16.08
C ASN A 155 -1.67 9.50 -15.90
N GLY A 156 -0.66 10.32 -16.14
CA GLY A 156 -0.73 11.77 -15.97
C GLY A 156 -0.56 12.27 -14.52
N ASN A 157 -0.54 11.38 -13.55
CA ASN A 157 -0.55 11.72 -12.12
C ASN A 157 0.61 11.12 -11.33
N SER A 158 1.13 9.95 -11.73
CA SER A 158 2.17 9.23 -10.97
C SER A 158 3.44 10.06 -10.83
N ARG A 159 3.88 10.23 -9.59
CA ARG A 159 5.10 10.97 -9.24
C ARG A 159 5.55 10.64 -7.82
N PHE A 160 6.84 10.63 -7.59
CA PHE A 160 7.36 10.49 -6.24
C PHE A 160 7.12 11.77 -5.42
N PHE A 161 6.61 11.59 -4.21
CA PHE A 161 6.36 12.70 -3.29
C PHE A 161 7.66 13.17 -2.59
N SER A 162 7.67 14.42 -2.13
CA SER A 162 8.55 14.81 -1.04
C SER A 162 7.95 14.38 0.30
N GLU A 163 8.79 14.26 1.32
CA GLU A 163 8.33 13.98 2.68
C GLU A 163 7.27 14.99 3.13
N ALA A 164 7.57 16.29 3.01
CA ALA A 164 6.65 17.34 3.42
C ALA A 164 5.28 17.24 2.73
N LYS A 165 5.25 16.83 1.46
CA LYS A 165 4.02 16.63 0.72
C LYS A 165 3.24 15.42 1.22
N LEU A 166 3.89 14.30 1.46
CA LEU A 166 3.26 13.09 1.97
C LEU A 166 2.69 13.33 3.38
N LEU A 167 3.44 13.99 4.26
CA LEU A 167 2.97 14.35 5.60
C LEU A 167 1.72 15.25 5.55
N LYS A 168 1.67 16.21 4.62
CA LYS A 168 0.50 17.06 4.41
C LYS A 168 -0.72 16.27 3.92
N ILE A 169 -0.52 15.25 3.08
CA ILE A 169 -1.59 14.33 2.67
C ILE A 169 -2.15 13.59 3.88
N PHE A 170 -1.30 13.07 4.75
CA PHE A 170 -1.72 12.38 5.98
C PHE A 170 -2.49 13.32 6.93
N GLU A 171 -1.98 14.53 7.16
CA GLU A 171 -2.66 15.55 7.96
C GLU A 171 -4.06 15.85 7.43
N ARG A 172 -4.20 16.07 6.11
CA ARG A 172 -5.49 16.32 5.45
C ARG A 172 -6.45 15.14 5.57
N ALA A 173 -5.96 13.91 5.62
CA ALA A 173 -6.75 12.71 5.87
C ALA A 173 -7.08 12.51 7.38
N GLY A 174 -6.61 13.41 8.25
CA GLY A 174 -6.79 13.32 9.69
C GLY A 174 -5.98 12.18 10.31
N LEU A 175 -4.80 11.91 9.78
CA LEU A 175 -3.85 10.92 10.30
C LEU A 175 -2.67 11.63 10.99
N THR A 176 -2.16 11.03 12.05
CA THR A 176 -0.92 11.43 12.72
C THR A 176 0.16 10.42 12.39
N VAL A 177 1.40 10.90 12.22
CA VAL A 177 2.57 10.05 11.96
C VAL A 177 3.33 9.84 13.26
N GLU A 178 3.68 8.58 13.52
CA GLU A 178 4.48 8.15 14.68
C GLU A 178 5.91 7.85 14.28
#